data_f41a5dc7060bc82995e6c26c26a3f63f
#
_entry.id   f41a5dc7060bc82995e6c26c26a3f63f
#
_cell.length_a   1.000
_cell.length_b   1.000
_cell.length_c   1.000
_cell.angle_alpha   90.00
_cell.angle_beta   90.00
_cell.angle_gamma   90.00
#
_symmetry.space_group_name_H-M   'P 1'
#
loop_
_entity.id
_entity.type
_entity.pdbx_description
1 polymer ?
#
loop_
_entity_poly.entity_id
_entity_poly.type
_entity_poly.pdbx_seq_one_letter_code
_entity_poly.pdbx_strand_id
1 'polypeptide(L)'
;MGKQVISTGSSANDGTGDTLRSAGTKINANFTELYNRQERITVTRTTSVNVGDSDDVFMTFTGLGKHYVLNEIKTNRKAYVRIYSDSDAANQDTVRKQMGDSSYPGLIYQSLHQADSAFKITPGVMGWTDSSDAFGNVRVVCRNLSDFSMSKFFNFSK
;
A
#
# COMPACT_ATOMS: atom_id res chain seq x y z
N MET A 1 17.77 4.89 7.75
CA MET A 1 18.77 5.89 8.22
C MET A 1 18.15 7.27 8.08
N GLY A 2 18.65 8.26 8.81
CA GLY A 2 18.14 9.63 8.73
C GLY A 2 19.18 10.57 8.16
N LYS A 3 18.76 11.78 7.80
CA LYS A 3 19.61 12.84 7.26
C LYS A 3 20.89 13.03 8.08
N GLN A 4 22.06 12.93 7.43
CA GLN A 4 23.34 13.25 8.02
C GLN A 4 23.61 14.77 7.89
N VAL A 5 23.87 15.43 9.02
CA VAL A 5 24.19 16.86 9.03
C VAL A 5 25.71 17.05 8.98
N ILE A 6 26.17 17.87 8.03
CA ILE A 6 27.58 18.27 7.93
C ILE A 6 27.79 19.45 8.87
N SER A 7 28.75 19.32 9.80
CA SER A 7 29.17 20.45 10.63
C SER A 7 30.13 21.34 9.86
N THR A 8 29.77 22.60 9.72
CA THR A 8 30.65 23.61 9.04
C THR A 8 31.52 24.39 10.03
N GLY A 9 31.45 24.03 11.33
CA GLY A 9 32.12 24.78 12.39
C GLY A 9 31.34 26.02 12.84
N SER A 10 31.89 26.75 13.79
CA SER A 10 31.27 27.96 14.36
C SER A 10 31.73 29.22 13.64
N SER A 11 32.94 29.22 13.09
CA SER A 11 33.54 30.32 12.27
C SER A 11 34.53 29.76 11.26
N ALA A 12 34.95 30.61 10.30
CA ALA A 12 35.90 30.19 9.30
C ALA A 12 37.25 29.79 9.93
N ASN A 13 37.73 28.60 9.55
CA ASN A 13 39.04 28.05 10.00
C ASN A 13 39.16 27.81 11.52
N ASP A 14 38.05 27.62 12.23
CA ASP A 14 38.07 27.36 13.67
C ASP A 14 38.43 25.90 14.05
N GLY A 15 38.53 25.02 13.07
CA GLY A 15 38.87 23.61 13.28
C GLY A 15 37.77 22.77 13.95
N THR A 16 36.57 23.32 14.14
CA THR A 16 35.45 22.62 14.85
C THR A 16 34.48 21.93 13.91
N GLY A 17 34.61 22.14 12.60
CA GLY A 17 33.77 21.51 11.58
C GLY A 17 34.20 20.08 11.24
N ASP A 18 33.40 19.42 10.41
CA ASP A 18 33.75 18.11 9.86
C ASP A 18 35.00 18.22 8.95
N THR A 19 35.86 17.22 9.04
CA THR A 19 36.92 17.08 8.03
C THR A 19 36.34 16.86 6.64
N LEU A 20 37.10 17.22 5.58
CA LEU A 20 36.67 17.02 4.20
C LEU A 20 36.25 15.55 3.94
N ARG A 21 36.96 14.58 4.50
CA ARG A 21 36.66 13.16 4.37
C ARG A 21 35.33 12.82 5.09
N SER A 22 35.13 13.33 6.31
CA SER A 22 33.90 13.11 7.08
C SER A 22 32.68 13.73 6.37
N ALA A 23 32.83 14.97 5.91
CA ALA A 23 31.78 15.66 5.13
C ALA A 23 31.43 14.88 3.85
N GLY A 24 32.42 14.41 3.09
CA GLY A 24 32.22 13.59 1.90
C GLY A 24 31.49 12.28 2.20
N THR A 25 31.83 11.61 3.29
CA THR A 25 31.13 10.39 3.72
C THR A 25 29.67 10.68 4.03
N LYS A 26 29.35 11.76 4.74
CA LYS A 26 27.98 12.17 5.05
C LYS A 26 27.19 12.54 3.78
N ILE A 27 27.82 13.22 2.83
CA ILE A 27 27.21 13.54 1.52
C ILE A 27 26.83 12.24 0.79
N ASN A 28 27.79 11.32 0.65
CA ASN A 28 27.55 10.05 -0.04
C ASN A 28 26.43 9.23 0.64
N ALA A 29 26.39 9.21 1.98
CA ALA A 29 25.33 8.52 2.72
C ALA A 29 23.96 9.15 2.45
N ASN A 30 23.86 10.49 2.43
CA ASN A 30 22.63 11.20 2.11
C ASN A 30 22.16 10.92 0.67
N PHE A 31 23.08 10.93 -0.29
CA PHE A 31 22.74 10.60 -1.67
C PHE A 31 22.31 9.15 -1.82
N THR A 32 23.01 8.20 -1.19
CA THR A 32 22.61 6.79 -1.22
C THR A 32 21.20 6.61 -0.67
N GLU A 33 20.87 7.27 0.45
CA GLU A 33 19.51 7.22 1.01
C GLU A 33 18.49 7.85 0.05
N LEU A 34 18.83 8.96 -0.60
CA LEU A 34 17.95 9.63 -1.55
C LEU A 34 17.67 8.74 -2.79
N TYR A 35 18.71 8.12 -3.37
CA TYR A 35 18.55 7.21 -4.50
C TYR A 35 17.71 6.00 -4.12
N ASN A 36 17.92 5.40 -2.96
CA ASN A 36 17.12 4.26 -2.48
C ASN A 36 15.64 4.63 -2.25
N ARG A 37 15.33 5.90 -1.92
CA ARG A 37 13.95 6.39 -1.79
C ARG A 37 13.26 6.61 -3.12
N GLN A 38 14.00 6.83 -4.19
CA GLN A 38 13.43 7.04 -5.53
C GLN A 38 13.10 5.72 -6.23
N GLU A 39 13.58 4.60 -5.74
CA GLU A 39 13.21 3.30 -6.31
C GLU A 39 11.73 3.02 -6.07
N ARG A 40 11.02 2.85 -7.17
CA ARG A 40 9.62 2.41 -7.16
C ARG A 40 9.57 0.95 -6.74
N ILE A 41 9.20 0.71 -5.50
CA ILE A 41 9.10 -0.65 -4.96
C ILE A 41 7.75 -1.26 -5.37
N THR A 42 7.79 -2.34 -6.13
CA THR A 42 6.61 -3.16 -6.39
C THR A 42 6.51 -4.23 -5.30
N VAL A 43 5.38 -4.26 -4.63
CA VAL A 43 5.12 -5.22 -3.54
C VAL A 43 3.96 -6.10 -3.94
N THR A 44 4.21 -7.41 -4.01
CA THR A 44 3.16 -8.41 -4.15
C THR A 44 2.73 -8.88 -2.78
N ARG A 45 1.44 -8.85 -2.50
CA ARG A 45 0.84 -9.38 -1.28
C ARG A 45 -0.12 -10.49 -1.66
N THR A 46 0.06 -11.63 -1.01
CA THR A 46 -0.78 -12.82 -1.18
C THR A 46 -1.42 -13.16 0.15
N THR A 47 -2.68 -13.50 0.12
CA THR A 47 -3.36 -14.10 1.26
C THR A 47 -4.23 -15.25 0.80
N SER A 48 -4.29 -16.29 1.61
CA SER A 48 -5.24 -17.39 1.46
C SER A 48 -6.19 -17.35 2.65
N VAL A 49 -7.45 -17.13 2.39
CA VAL A 49 -8.51 -17.17 3.40
C VAL A 49 -9.63 -18.02 2.85
N ASN A 50 -10.09 -18.97 3.66
CA ASN A 50 -11.30 -19.71 3.34
C ASN A 50 -12.49 -18.79 3.61
N VAL A 51 -13.10 -18.33 2.54
CA VAL A 51 -14.28 -17.48 2.57
C VAL A 51 -15.47 -18.33 2.17
N GLY A 52 -16.45 -18.43 3.04
CA GLY A 52 -17.73 -19.05 2.71
C GLY A 52 -18.40 -18.32 1.54
N ASP A 53 -19.40 -18.94 0.97
CA ASP A 53 -20.21 -18.31 -0.07
C ASP A 53 -20.89 -17.05 0.47
N SER A 54 -20.82 -15.98 -0.34
CA SER A 54 -21.41 -14.67 -0.02
C SER A 54 -20.89 -13.96 1.24
N ASP A 55 -19.86 -14.47 1.90
CA ASP A 55 -19.25 -13.84 3.06
C ASP A 55 -18.23 -12.76 2.68
N ASP A 56 -18.17 -11.72 3.50
CA ASP A 56 -17.15 -10.69 3.42
C ASP A 56 -15.93 -11.05 4.29
N VAL A 57 -14.75 -10.97 3.71
CA VAL A 57 -13.50 -11.12 4.44
C VAL A 57 -12.73 -9.82 4.41
N PHE A 58 -12.37 -9.36 5.59
CA PHE A 58 -11.55 -8.18 5.81
C PHE A 58 -10.07 -8.58 5.88
N MET A 59 -9.25 -7.88 5.12
CA MET A 59 -7.81 -8.12 5.05
C MET A 59 -7.05 -6.82 5.22
N THR A 60 -5.89 -6.90 5.85
CA THR A 60 -4.99 -5.77 5.98
C THR A 60 -3.67 -6.10 5.30
N PHE A 61 -3.26 -5.27 4.35
CA PHE A 61 -1.91 -5.30 3.77
C PHE A 61 -1.07 -4.21 4.40
N THR A 62 0.06 -4.57 4.99
CA THR A 62 0.92 -3.66 5.74
C THR A 62 2.15 -3.25 4.96
N GLY A 63 2.76 -2.12 5.34
CA GLY A 63 4.05 -1.67 4.81
C GLY A 63 4.01 -1.05 3.41
N LEU A 64 2.84 -0.63 2.92
CA LEU A 64 2.70 0.01 1.61
C LEU A 64 3.02 1.51 1.62
N GLY A 65 3.21 2.12 2.80
CA GLY A 65 3.44 3.57 2.92
C GLY A 65 2.14 4.37 2.88
N LYS A 66 2.27 5.71 2.95
CA LYS A 66 1.10 6.61 2.95
C LYS A 66 0.36 6.64 1.62
N HIS A 67 1.09 6.46 0.53
CA HIS A 67 0.56 6.47 -0.83
C HIS A 67 1.04 5.23 -1.56
N TYR A 68 0.19 4.65 -2.36
CA TYR A 68 0.49 3.48 -3.18
C TYR A 68 -0.24 3.56 -4.53
N VAL A 69 0.18 2.74 -5.47
CA VAL A 69 -0.53 2.55 -6.73
C VAL A 69 -0.89 1.07 -6.83
N LEU A 70 -2.18 0.80 -7.00
CA LEU A 70 -2.69 -0.54 -7.25
C LEU A 70 -2.55 -0.85 -8.75
N ASN A 71 -1.77 -1.86 -9.09
CA ASN A 71 -1.48 -2.23 -10.48
C ASN A 71 -2.21 -3.50 -10.94
N GLU A 72 -2.43 -4.43 -10.01
CA GLU A 72 -2.99 -5.72 -10.37
C GLU A 72 -3.72 -6.36 -9.19
N ILE A 73 -4.82 -7.01 -9.49
CA ILE A 73 -5.56 -7.87 -8.57
C ILE A 73 -5.76 -9.22 -9.26
N LYS A 74 -5.47 -10.29 -8.53
CA LYS A 74 -5.78 -11.65 -8.97
C LYS A 74 -6.55 -12.39 -7.88
N THR A 75 -7.61 -13.06 -8.26
CA THR A 75 -8.39 -13.94 -7.39
C THR A 75 -8.51 -15.29 -8.05
N ASN A 76 -8.47 -16.38 -7.28
CA ASN A 76 -8.65 -17.72 -7.82
C ASN A 76 -10.14 -18.11 -7.99
N ARG A 77 -11.05 -17.25 -7.55
CA ARG A 77 -12.49 -17.42 -7.67
C ARG A 77 -13.15 -16.10 -8.06
N LYS A 78 -14.39 -16.18 -8.50
CA LYS A 78 -15.20 -14.98 -8.76
C LYS A 78 -15.40 -14.21 -7.44
N ALA A 79 -15.02 -12.94 -7.43
CA ALA A 79 -15.02 -12.13 -6.23
C ALA A 79 -15.40 -10.68 -6.49
N TYR A 80 -16.07 -10.07 -5.52
CA TYR A 80 -16.23 -8.63 -5.43
C TYR A 80 -15.18 -8.08 -4.48
N VAL A 81 -14.29 -7.23 -5.00
CA VAL A 81 -13.15 -6.66 -4.27
C VAL A 81 -13.39 -5.18 -4.03
N ARG A 82 -13.14 -4.74 -2.81
CA ARG A 82 -13.23 -3.34 -2.37
C ARG A 82 -11.97 -2.97 -1.60
N ILE A 83 -11.46 -1.76 -1.80
CA ILE A 83 -10.26 -1.25 -1.12
C ILE A 83 -10.61 0.08 -0.49
N TYR A 84 -10.24 0.26 0.77
CA TYR A 84 -10.56 1.42 1.59
C TYR A 84 -9.30 2.11 2.11
N SER A 85 -9.42 3.42 2.40
CA SER A 85 -8.35 4.24 2.98
C SER A 85 -8.01 3.83 4.43
N ASP A 86 -8.99 3.29 5.17
CA ASP A 86 -8.88 2.96 6.58
C ASP A 86 -9.84 1.83 6.99
N SER A 87 -9.68 1.36 8.23
CA SER A 87 -10.51 0.29 8.79
C SER A 87 -11.93 0.73 9.10
N ASP A 88 -12.12 1.99 9.49
CA ASP A 88 -13.44 2.49 9.89
C ASP A 88 -14.37 2.59 8.68
N ALA A 89 -13.86 3.11 7.55
CA ALA A 89 -14.57 3.12 6.28
C ALA A 89 -14.96 1.71 5.83
N ALA A 90 -14.03 0.75 5.93
CA ALA A 90 -14.30 -0.65 5.58
C ALA A 90 -15.36 -1.29 6.49
N ASN A 91 -15.30 -1.01 7.80
CA ASN A 91 -16.24 -1.56 8.78
C ASN A 91 -17.64 -0.96 8.67
N GLN A 92 -17.75 0.31 8.27
CA GLN A 92 -19.03 0.99 8.07
C GLN A 92 -19.75 0.53 6.80
N ASP A 93 -19.01 0.08 5.78
CA ASP A 93 -19.57 -0.37 4.50
C ASP A 93 -19.94 -1.87 4.49
N THR A 94 -20.50 -2.37 5.59
CA THR A 94 -20.87 -3.78 5.76
C THR A 94 -22.11 -4.19 4.96
N VAL A 95 -22.95 -3.23 4.59
CA VAL A 95 -24.22 -3.48 3.87
C VAL A 95 -24.05 -3.60 2.36
N ARG A 96 -22.89 -3.22 1.83
CA ARG A 96 -22.62 -3.27 0.40
C ARG A 96 -22.49 -4.71 -0.09
N LYS A 97 -23.47 -5.16 -0.82
CA LYS A 97 -23.52 -6.55 -1.33
C LYS A 97 -23.12 -6.68 -2.80
N GLN A 98 -23.21 -5.60 -3.56
CA GLN A 98 -22.92 -5.59 -5.00
C GLN A 98 -22.34 -4.25 -5.48
N MET A 99 -21.74 -4.26 -6.67
CA MET A 99 -21.34 -3.02 -7.35
C MET A 99 -22.56 -2.15 -7.63
N GLY A 100 -22.41 -0.85 -7.42
CA GLY A 100 -23.48 0.11 -7.65
C GLY A 100 -24.21 0.55 -6.39
N ASP A 101 -24.03 -0.11 -5.26
CA ASP A 101 -24.50 0.39 -3.97
C ASP A 101 -23.82 1.72 -3.65
N SER A 102 -24.49 2.59 -2.87
CA SER A 102 -23.94 3.88 -2.49
C SER A 102 -22.56 3.74 -1.84
N SER A 103 -21.62 4.59 -2.22
CA SER A 103 -20.26 4.55 -1.68
C SER A 103 -20.19 5.20 -0.31
N TYR A 104 -19.48 4.59 0.61
CA TYR A 104 -19.04 5.23 1.86
C TYR A 104 -17.77 6.07 1.62
N PRO A 105 -17.58 7.12 2.41
CA PRO A 105 -16.29 7.84 2.43
C PRO A 105 -15.15 6.86 2.65
N GLY A 106 -14.03 7.07 1.95
CA GLY A 106 -12.85 6.20 2.08
C GLY A 106 -12.80 5.00 1.13
N LEU A 107 -13.83 4.74 0.33
CA LEU A 107 -13.74 3.74 -0.74
C LEU A 107 -12.84 4.25 -1.87
N ILE A 108 -11.71 3.56 -2.09
CA ILE A 108 -10.72 3.91 -3.11
C ILE A 108 -10.98 3.16 -4.42
N TYR A 109 -11.32 1.88 -4.30
CA TYR A 109 -11.49 1.00 -5.46
C TYR A 109 -12.53 -0.07 -5.20
N GLN A 110 -13.29 -0.40 -6.25
CA GLN A 110 -14.18 -1.55 -6.25
C GLN A 110 -14.25 -2.20 -7.64
N SER A 111 -14.31 -3.52 -7.66
CA SER A 111 -14.45 -4.26 -8.93
C SER A 111 -14.93 -5.69 -8.72
N LEU A 112 -15.50 -6.25 -9.79
CA LEU A 112 -15.80 -7.68 -9.91
C LEU A 112 -14.66 -8.39 -10.64
N HIS A 113 -14.15 -9.45 -10.04
CA HIS A 113 -13.09 -10.27 -10.61
C HIS A 113 -13.60 -11.65 -10.97
N GLN A 114 -13.18 -12.14 -12.14
CA GLN A 114 -13.41 -13.52 -12.55
C GLN A 114 -12.36 -14.44 -11.93
N ALA A 115 -12.67 -15.74 -11.85
CA ALA A 115 -11.76 -16.74 -11.35
C ALA A 115 -10.48 -16.83 -12.21
N ASP A 116 -9.35 -17.03 -11.54
CA ASP A 116 -8.03 -17.29 -12.13
C ASP A 116 -7.53 -16.25 -13.15
N SER A 117 -8.16 -15.10 -13.19
CA SER A 117 -7.77 -14.00 -14.07
C SER A 117 -7.01 -12.93 -13.29
N ALA A 118 -5.83 -12.56 -13.80
CA ALA A 118 -5.11 -11.39 -13.33
C ALA A 118 -5.73 -10.14 -13.99
N PHE A 119 -6.31 -9.27 -13.19
CA PHE A 119 -6.86 -8.00 -13.65
C PHE A 119 -5.81 -6.91 -13.50
N LYS A 120 -5.20 -6.52 -14.63
CA LYS A 120 -4.26 -5.39 -14.67
C LYS A 120 -5.03 -4.08 -14.73
N ILE A 121 -4.67 -3.18 -13.83
CA ILE A 121 -5.28 -1.86 -13.71
C ILE A 121 -4.36 -0.85 -14.40
N THR A 122 -4.79 -0.35 -15.57
CA THR A 122 -3.99 0.57 -16.38
C THR A 122 -4.85 1.76 -16.84
N PRO A 123 -4.53 3.01 -16.43
CA PRO A 123 -3.50 3.36 -15.43
C PRO A 123 -3.82 2.81 -14.05
N GLY A 124 -2.79 2.59 -13.21
CA GLY A 124 -2.97 2.11 -11.85
C GLY A 124 -3.84 3.07 -11.00
N VAL A 125 -4.59 2.51 -10.07
CA VAL A 125 -5.39 3.31 -9.12
C VAL A 125 -4.50 3.80 -8.00
N MET A 126 -4.45 5.11 -7.82
CA MET A 126 -3.75 5.72 -6.67
C MET A 126 -4.61 5.59 -5.41
N GLY A 127 -4.01 5.08 -4.35
CA GLY A 127 -4.62 4.98 -3.05
C GLY A 127 -3.76 5.64 -1.97
N TRP A 128 -4.37 5.85 -0.82
CA TRP A 128 -3.72 6.38 0.38
C TRP A 128 -4.18 5.62 1.61
N THR A 129 -3.41 5.73 2.69
CA THR A 129 -3.79 5.20 4.00
C THR A 129 -3.98 6.35 4.96
N ASP A 130 -5.07 6.34 5.72
CA ASP A 130 -5.36 7.36 6.70
C ASP A 130 -4.51 7.17 7.98
N SER A 131 -4.38 8.25 8.77
CA SER A 131 -3.62 8.29 10.01
C SER A 131 -4.27 7.55 11.17
N SER A 132 -5.56 7.23 11.10
CA SER A 132 -6.28 6.44 12.10
C SER A 132 -5.78 4.99 12.19
N ASP A 133 -5.29 4.46 11.07
CA ASP A 133 -4.57 3.20 11.03
C ASP A 133 -3.05 3.42 11.04
N ALA A 134 -2.27 2.44 11.47
CA ALA A 134 -0.82 2.51 11.34
C ALA A 134 -0.46 2.75 9.87
N PHE A 135 0.37 3.77 9.60
CA PHE A 135 0.74 4.15 8.24
C PHE A 135 1.19 2.98 7.39
N GLY A 136 0.64 2.88 6.21
CA GLY A 136 0.96 1.82 5.25
C GLY A 136 0.04 0.60 5.33
N ASN A 137 -1.02 0.65 6.10
CA ASN A 137 -2.03 -0.40 6.14
C ASN A 137 -3.13 -0.10 5.13
N VAL A 138 -3.33 -1.01 4.19
CA VAL A 138 -4.43 -0.96 3.21
C VAL A 138 -5.49 -1.96 3.61
N ARG A 139 -6.73 -1.49 3.71
CA ARG A 139 -7.88 -2.33 4.04
C ARG A 139 -8.55 -2.82 2.77
N VAL A 140 -8.65 -4.13 2.66
CA VAL A 140 -9.28 -4.79 1.51
C VAL A 140 -10.39 -5.70 2.01
N VAL A 141 -11.55 -5.55 1.40
CA VAL A 141 -12.70 -6.40 1.66
C VAL A 141 -12.99 -7.21 0.40
N CYS A 142 -13.09 -8.50 0.53
CA CYS A 142 -13.43 -9.38 -0.57
C CYS A 142 -14.64 -10.21 -0.22
N ARG A 143 -15.63 -10.17 -1.09
CA ARG A 143 -16.78 -11.06 -1.05
C ARG A 143 -16.58 -12.19 -2.06
N ASN A 144 -16.70 -13.42 -1.59
CA ASN A 144 -16.74 -14.58 -2.47
C ASN A 144 -18.10 -14.64 -3.18
N LEU A 145 -18.08 -14.79 -4.50
CA LEU A 145 -19.26 -14.93 -5.33
C LEU A 145 -19.30 -16.31 -6.01
N SER A 146 -18.63 -17.28 -5.43
CA SER A 146 -18.58 -18.67 -5.91
C SER A 146 -18.82 -19.62 -4.74
N ASP A 147 -19.35 -20.77 -5.02
CA ASP A 147 -19.71 -21.82 -4.03
C ASP A 147 -18.50 -22.54 -3.41
N PHE A 148 -17.28 -22.04 -3.62
CA PHE A 148 -16.02 -22.67 -3.18
C PHE A 148 -15.08 -21.67 -2.49
N SER A 149 -14.21 -22.17 -1.62
CA SER A 149 -13.19 -21.37 -0.93
C SER A 149 -12.27 -20.59 -1.90
N MET A 150 -11.85 -19.39 -1.52
CA MET A 150 -11.11 -18.46 -2.35
C MET A 150 -9.74 -18.13 -1.77
N SER A 151 -8.71 -18.05 -2.64
CA SER A 151 -7.42 -17.38 -2.35
C SER A 151 -7.19 -16.21 -3.29
N LYS A 152 -6.35 -15.24 -2.88
CA LYS A 152 -6.28 -13.93 -3.51
C LYS A 152 -4.84 -13.43 -3.62
N PHE A 153 -4.56 -12.68 -4.69
CA PHE A 153 -3.28 -12.02 -4.93
C PHE A 153 -3.50 -10.54 -5.23
N PHE A 154 -2.72 -9.68 -4.61
CA PHE A 154 -2.74 -8.24 -4.85
C PHE A 154 -1.33 -7.75 -5.17
N ASN A 155 -1.20 -6.84 -6.13
CA ASN A 155 0.06 -6.24 -6.53
C ASN A 155 -0.04 -4.71 -6.41
N PHE A 156 0.79 -4.17 -5.52
CA PHE A 156 0.87 -2.74 -5.24
C PHE A 156 2.28 -2.23 -5.54
N SER A 157 2.39 -0.95 -5.93
CA SER A 157 3.65 -0.23 -5.95
C SER A 157 3.56 1.04 -5.09
N LYS A 158 4.68 1.44 -4.50
CA LYS A 158 4.85 2.68 -3.73
C LYS A 158 5.94 3.55 -4.33
#